data_423c9a1a09899fac1f966f0fb5b1faaa
#
_entry.id   423c9a1a09899fac1f966f0fb5b1faaa
#
_cell.length_a   1.000
_cell.length_b   1.000
_cell.length_c   1.000
_cell.angle_alpha   90.00
_cell.angle_beta   90.00
_cell.angle_gamma   90.00
#
_symmetry.space_group_name_H-M   'P 1'
#
loop_
_entity.id
_entity.type
_entity.pdbx_description
1 polymer ?
#
loop_
_entity_poly.entity_id
_entity_poly.type
_entity_poly.pdbx_seq_one_letter_code
_entity_poly.pdbx_strand_id
1 'polypeptide(L)'
;MLFRSGRAGRGSLPGIVLVQTINPEHYAVRLAAAQDYQGFYAKELNFRRMMHYPPFAAMANVLVRSEKKEMAMRMSTELGFLLNPPPEKLRVMGPAEAPVPRLKNEYRYQFLIKAASRKALNELLRKIRNFAVEHKWGATALVIDVDPLTLM
;
A
#
# COMPACT_ATOMS: atom_id res chain seq x y z
N MET A 1 -11.08 4.12 -6.92
CA MET A 1 -12.24 4.76 -7.56
C MET A 1 -12.28 4.35 -9.04
N LEU A 2 -13.29 3.59 -9.45
CA LEU A 2 -13.43 3.13 -10.85
C LEU A 2 -14.37 4.11 -11.58
N PHE A 3 -13.81 4.94 -12.45
CA PHE A 3 -14.60 5.81 -13.29
C PHE A 3 -15.31 5.01 -14.40
N ARG A 4 -16.61 4.82 -14.28
CA ARG A 4 -17.45 4.27 -15.36
C ARG A 4 -18.05 5.38 -16.24
N SER A 5 -17.25 6.38 -16.58
CA SER A 5 -17.69 7.51 -17.40
C SER A 5 -17.78 7.20 -18.90
N GLY A 6 -17.15 6.12 -19.37
CA GLY A 6 -17.07 5.77 -20.80
C GLY A 6 -18.40 5.35 -21.46
N ARG A 7 -19.53 5.44 -20.76
CA ARG A 7 -20.87 5.21 -21.33
C ARG A 7 -21.75 6.47 -21.40
N ALA A 8 -21.31 7.56 -20.78
CA ALA A 8 -21.98 8.84 -20.89
C ALA A 8 -21.68 9.47 -22.28
N GLY A 9 -22.67 10.14 -22.89
CA GLY A 9 -22.50 10.86 -24.15
C GLY A 9 -22.44 10.01 -25.43
N ARG A 10 -22.98 8.78 -25.41
CA ARG A 10 -23.05 7.93 -26.62
C ARG A 10 -24.24 8.23 -27.51
N GLY A 11 -25.17 9.09 -27.08
CA GLY A 11 -26.31 9.55 -27.84
C GLY A 11 -26.11 10.97 -28.38
N SER A 12 -27.20 11.58 -28.87
CA SER A 12 -27.21 12.97 -29.36
C SER A 12 -27.07 14.03 -28.26
N LEU A 13 -27.26 13.64 -27.00
CA LEU A 13 -27.13 14.53 -25.84
C LEU A 13 -25.75 14.41 -25.20
N PRO A 14 -25.16 15.52 -24.73
CA PRO A 14 -23.89 15.46 -24.00
C PRO A 14 -24.01 14.65 -22.69
N GLY A 15 -23.03 13.83 -22.42
CA GLY A 15 -22.97 13.06 -21.17
C GLY A 15 -22.48 13.92 -20.01
N ILE A 16 -23.14 13.79 -18.86
CA ILE A 16 -22.71 14.43 -17.60
C ILE A 16 -22.16 13.35 -16.66
N VAL A 17 -20.98 13.60 -16.10
CA VAL A 17 -20.35 12.75 -15.10
C VAL A 17 -20.22 13.52 -13.79
N LEU A 18 -20.82 12.98 -12.71
CA LEU A 18 -20.72 13.56 -11.39
C LEU A 18 -19.72 12.77 -10.56
N VAL A 19 -18.77 13.46 -9.93
CA VAL A 19 -17.78 12.89 -9.02
C VAL A 19 -18.04 13.41 -7.62
N GLN A 20 -18.46 12.51 -6.72
CA GLN A 20 -18.61 12.84 -5.30
C GLN A 20 -17.29 12.58 -4.56
N THR A 21 -16.78 13.59 -3.87
CA THR A 21 -15.52 13.53 -3.12
C THR A 21 -15.54 14.51 -1.95
N ILE A 22 -14.80 14.17 -0.87
CA ILE A 22 -14.59 15.06 0.27
C ILE A 22 -13.51 16.12 0.00
N ASN A 23 -12.72 15.95 -1.09
CA ASN A 23 -11.65 16.88 -1.46
C ASN A 23 -11.74 17.21 -2.97
N PRO A 24 -12.68 18.08 -3.38
CA PRO A 24 -12.89 18.43 -4.78
C PRO A 24 -11.69 19.19 -5.38
N GLU A 25 -10.93 19.91 -4.56
CA GLU A 25 -9.77 20.70 -4.98
C GLU A 25 -8.51 19.86 -5.19
N HIS A 26 -8.53 18.58 -4.85
CA HIS A 26 -7.38 17.71 -5.08
C HIS A 26 -7.00 17.69 -6.56
N TYR A 27 -5.71 17.86 -6.85
CA TYR A 27 -5.21 17.99 -8.23
C TYR A 27 -5.66 16.83 -9.14
N ALA A 28 -5.75 15.61 -8.62
CA ALA A 28 -6.18 14.45 -9.41
C ALA A 28 -7.65 14.57 -9.87
N VAL A 29 -8.52 15.12 -9.00
CA VAL A 29 -9.94 15.34 -9.32
C VAL A 29 -10.06 16.45 -10.36
N ARG A 30 -9.38 17.57 -10.17
CA ARG A 30 -9.41 18.73 -11.07
C ARG A 30 -8.87 18.38 -12.45
N LEU A 31 -7.73 17.71 -12.53
CA LEU A 31 -7.12 17.33 -13.81
C LEU A 31 -7.92 16.24 -14.52
N ALA A 32 -8.55 15.31 -13.77
CA ALA A 32 -9.48 14.34 -14.33
C ALA A 32 -10.74 15.02 -14.90
N ALA A 33 -11.30 16.03 -14.22
CA ALA A 33 -12.43 16.81 -14.71
C ALA A 33 -12.08 17.59 -15.98
N ALA A 34 -10.85 18.11 -16.06
CA ALA A 34 -10.33 18.80 -17.24
C ALA A 34 -9.86 17.84 -18.36
N GLN A 35 -9.90 16.54 -18.14
CA GLN A 35 -9.34 15.52 -19.04
C GLN A 35 -7.85 15.73 -19.36
N ASP A 36 -7.13 16.43 -18.47
CA ASP A 36 -5.69 16.70 -18.59
C ASP A 36 -4.87 15.56 -18.01
N TYR A 37 -4.69 14.51 -18.80
CA TYR A 37 -3.88 13.36 -18.43
C TYR A 37 -2.39 13.70 -18.29
N GLN A 38 -1.87 14.58 -19.16
CA GLN A 38 -0.44 14.94 -19.14
C GLN A 38 -0.09 15.73 -17.88
N GLY A 39 -0.93 16.70 -17.52
CA GLY A 39 -0.78 17.46 -16.29
C GLY A 39 -0.91 16.58 -15.05
N PHE A 40 -1.84 15.63 -15.04
CA PHE A 40 -1.96 14.62 -13.97
C PHE A 40 -0.69 13.78 -13.86
N TYR A 41 -0.22 13.21 -14.98
CA TYR A 41 0.97 12.38 -15.02
C TYR A 41 2.21 13.11 -14.48
N ALA A 42 2.44 14.35 -14.93
CA ALA A 42 3.59 15.14 -14.49
C ALA A 42 3.55 15.44 -12.99
N LYS A 43 2.37 15.83 -12.45
CA LYS A 43 2.20 16.11 -11.01
C LYS A 43 2.34 14.84 -10.18
N GLU A 44 1.73 13.74 -10.60
CA GLU A 44 1.78 12.45 -9.90
C GLU A 44 3.21 11.91 -9.85
N LEU A 45 3.95 11.95 -10.97
CA LEU A 45 5.36 11.53 -10.97
C LEU A 45 6.23 12.38 -10.05
N ASN A 46 6.04 13.69 -10.06
CA ASN A 46 6.78 14.56 -9.16
C ASN A 46 6.50 14.26 -7.68
N PHE A 47 5.23 14.10 -7.33
CA PHE A 47 4.81 13.68 -5.99
C PHE A 47 5.45 12.34 -5.60
N ARG A 48 5.36 11.33 -6.46
CA ARG A 48 5.95 10.00 -6.19
C ARG A 48 7.45 10.05 -6.02
N ARG A 49 8.14 10.89 -6.79
CA ARG A 49 9.59 11.11 -6.64
C ARG A 49 9.93 11.71 -5.28
N MET A 50 9.24 12.79 -4.88
CA MET A 50 9.47 13.45 -3.59
C MET A 50 9.17 12.52 -2.41
N MET A 51 8.13 11.71 -2.51
CA MET A 51 7.70 10.81 -1.44
C MET A 51 8.40 9.44 -1.46
N HIS A 52 9.33 9.22 -2.39
CA HIS A 52 9.96 7.90 -2.57
C HIS A 52 8.93 6.78 -2.71
N TYR A 53 8.01 6.95 -3.65
CA TYR A 53 7.06 5.92 -4.07
C TYR A 53 7.48 5.27 -5.40
N PRO A 54 6.99 4.07 -5.72
CA PRO A 54 7.19 3.47 -7.03
C PRO A 54 6.76 4.42 -8.16
N PRO A 55 7.51 4.51 -9.25
CA PRO A 55 8.66 3.68 -9.67
C PRO A 55 10.03 4.15 -9.14
N PHE A 56 10.11 5.20 -8.33
CA PHE A 56 11.37 5.81 -7.86
C PHE A 56 11.99 5.10 -6.65
N ALA A 57 11.24 4.25 -5.97
CA ALA A 57 11.71 3.37 -4.92
C ALA A 57 10.95 2.04 -5.00
N ALA A 58 11.53 0.97 -4.49
CA ALA A 58 10.83 -0.28 -4.27
C ALA A 58 10.06 -0.21 -2.95
N MET A 59 8.85 -0.77 -2.90
CA MET A 59 8.01 -0.74 -1.72
C MET A 59 7.35 -2.09 -1.48
N ALA A 60 7.12 -2.43 -0.22
CA ALA A 60 6.30 -3.57 0.14
C ALA A 60 5.41 -3.24 1.34
N ASN A 61 4.19 -3.77 1.30
CA ASN A 61 3.32 -3.85 2.46
C ASN A 61 3.39 -5.28 3.01
N VAL A 62 3.81 -5.40 4.27
CA VAL A 62 3.88 -6.68 4.98
C VAL A 62 2.77 -6.69 6.01
N LEU A 63 1.81 -7.58 5.83
CA LEU A 63 0.65 -7.72 6.68
C LEU A 63 0.77 -8.98 7.52
N VAL A 64 0.59 -8.82 8.83
CA VAL A 64 0.48 -9.90 9.81
C VAL A 64 -0.97 -9.99 10.26
N ARG A 65 -1.56 -11.19 10.25
CA ARG A 65 -2.97 -11.37 10.60
C ARG A 65 -3.22 -12.65 11.40
N SER A 66 -4.25 -12.60 12.24
CA SER A 66 -4.75 -13.74 13.01
C SER A 66 -6.18 -13.51 13.46
N GLU A 67 -6.96 -14.59 13.65
CA GLU A 67 -8.28 -14.53 14.25
C GLU A 67 -8.25 -14.08 15.72
N LYS A 68 -7.12 -14.31 16.42
CA LYS A 68 -6.90 -13.88 17.79
C LYS A 68 -6.09 -12.60 17.81
N LYS A 69 -6.64 -11.54 18.45
CA LYS A 69 -6.00 -10.21 18.51
C LYS A 69 -4.62 -10.29 19.16
N GLU A 70 -4.51 -10.98 20.27
CA GLU A 70 -3.27 -11.12 21.04
C GLU A 70 -2.18 -11.81 20.22
N MET A 71 -2.57 -12.80 19.41
CA MET A 71 -1.65 -13.51 18.52
C MET A 71 -1.16 -12.58 17.39
N ALA A 72 -2.06 -11.85 16.73
CA ALA A 72 -1.71 -10.90 15.68
C ALA A 72 -0.77 -9.81 16.22
N MET A 73 -1.06 -9.29 17.41
CA MET A 73 -0.23 -8.29 18.08
C MET A 73 1.16 -8.86 18.45
N ARG A 74 1.21 -10.05 19.05
CA ARG A 74 2.47 -10.71 19.38
C ARG A 74 3.34 -10.95 18.17
N MET A 75 2.78 -11.56 17.12
CA MET A 75 3.51 -11.82 15.87
C MET A 75 4.01 -10.52 15.22
N SER A 76 3.22 -9.46 15.23
CA SER A 76 3.65 -8.17 14.70
C SER A 76 4.76 -7.54 15.54
N THR A 77 4.72 -7.69 16.86
CA THR A 77 5.77 -7.22 17.76
C THR A 77 7.07 -7.99 17.55
N GLU A 78 7.03 -9.32 17.47
CA GLU A 78 8.17 -10.18 17.19
C GLU A 78 8.84 -9.80 15.84
N LEU A 79 8.02 -9.59 14.79
CA LEU A 79 8.53 -9.12 13.51
C LEU A 79 9.11 -7.71 13.62
N GLY A 80 8.52 -6.84 14.42
CA GLY A 80 9.03 -5.50 14.70
C GLY A 80 10.44 -5.52 15.30
N PHE A 81 10.73 -6.44 16.20
CA PHE A 81 12.07 -6.63 16.75
C PHE A 81 13.08 -7.10 15.68
N LEU A 82 12.69 -8.03 14.81
CA LEU A 82 13.54 -8.45 13.69
C LEU A 82 13.88 -7.28 12.75
N LEU A 83 12.95 -6.34 12.59
CA LEU A 83 13.06 -5.22 11.65
C LEU A 83 13.68 -3.96 12.29
N ASN A 84 14.06 -3.99 13.55
CA ASN A 84 14.64 -2.87 14.28
C ASN A 84 16.02 -3.24 14.87
N PRO A 85 17.12 -2.55 14.52
CA PRO A 85 17.17 -1.44 13.55
C PRO A 85 16.97 -1.90 12.11
N PRO A 86 16.36 -1.06 11.26
CA PRO A 86 16.18 -1.42 9.86
C PRO A 86 17.54 -1.51 9.16
N PRO A 87 17.71 -2.43 8.19
CA PRO A 87 18.92 -2.51 7.39
C PRO A 87 19.20 -1.19 6.67
N GLU A 88 20.49 -0.93 6.40
CA GLU A 88 20.92 0.26 5.65
C GLU A 88 20.16 0.39 4.32
N LYS A 89 19.76 1.62 3.97
CA LYS A 89 19.00 1.95 2.73
C LYS A 89 17.54 1.42 2.71
N LEU A 90 17.05 0.94 3.85
CA LEU A 90 15.67 0.54 4.04
C LEU A 90 15.00 1.43 5.09
N ARG A 91 13.75 1.79 4.83
CA ARG A 91 12.89 2.48 5.80
C ARG A 91 11.72 1.57 6.13
N VAL A 92 11.61 1.19 7.38
CA VAL A 92 10.51 0.38 7.91
C VAL A 92 9.62 1.25 8.76
N MET A 93 8.33 1.22 8.49
CA MET A 93 7.28 1.92 9.25
C MET A 93 6.31 0.86 9.77
N GLY A 94 6.06 0.88 11.05
CA GLY A 94 5.24 -0.11 11.76
C GLY A 94 6.01 -0.78 12.92
N PRO A 95 5.38 -1.75 13.62
CA PRO A 95 4.02 -2.24 13.37
C PRO A 95 2.94 -1.20 13.66
N ALA A 96 1.89 -1.20 12.85
CA ALA A 96 0.70 -0.39 13.04
C ALA A 96 -0.55 -1.23 12.69
N GLU A 97 -1.70 -0.90 13.28
CA GLU A 97 -2.95 -1.48 12.82
C GLU A 97 -3.18 -1.14 11.34
N ALA A 98 -3.64 -2.13 10.57
CA ALA A 98 -3.97 -1.88 9.17
C ALA A 98 -5.14 -0.88 9.05
N PRO A 99 -5.29 -0.13 7.91
CA PRO A 99 -6.41 0.79 7.69
C PRO A 99 -7.79 0.15 7.86
N VAL A 100 -7.88 -1.16 7.62
CA VAL A 100 -9.02 -2.00 8.02
C VAL A 100 -8.50 -2.98 9.07
N PRO A 101 -8.60 -2.65 10.38
CA PRO A 101 -7.96 -3.42 11.45
C PRO A 101 -8.53 -4.83 11.62
N ARG A 102 -9.80 -5.03 11.23
CA ARG A 102 -10.46 -6.33 11.27
C ARG A 102 -11.19 -6.59 9.96
N LEU A 103 -10.84 -7.68 9.30
CA LEU A 103 -11.47 -8.11 8.05
C LEU A 103 -11.64 -9.63 8.06
N LYS A 104 -12.84 -10.14 7.70
CA LYS A 104 -13.15 -11.58 7.67
C LYS A 104 -12.79 -12.29 8.98
N ASN A 105 -13.08 -11.64 10.10
CA ASN A 105 -12.77 -12.10 11.45
C ASN A 105 -11.28 -12.18 11.81
N GLU A 106 -10.39 -11.61 11.02
CA GLU A 106 -8.95 -11.55 11.29
C GLU A 106 -8.54 -10.14 11.73
N TYR A 107 -7.74 -10.03 12.80
CA TYR A 107 -7.05 -8.81 13.23
C TYR A 107 -5.79 -8.64 12.40
N ARG A 108 -5.49 -7.40 11.98
CA ARG A 108 -4.49 -7.08 10.97
C ARG A 108 -3.55 -6.00 11.43
N TYR A 109 -2.24 -6.30 11.40
CA TYR A 109 -1.15 -5.35 11.61
C TYR A 109 -0.28 -5.28 10.37
N GLN A 110 0.29 -4.11 10.08
CA GLN A 110 1.07 -3.92 8.88
C GLN A 110 2.39 -3.22 9.12
N PHE A 111 3.32 -3.48 8.22
CA PHE A 111 4.56 -2.74 8.05
C PHE A 111 4.64 -2.23 6.62
N LEU A 112 4.97 -0.96 6.47
CA LEU A 112 5.29 -0.40 5.17
C LEU A 112 6.81 -0.27 5.05
N ILE A 113 7.37 -0.95 4.06
CA ILE A 113 8.81 -1.01 3.83
C ILE A 113 9.12 -0.27 2.53
N LYS A 114 10.01 0.71 2.59
CA LYS A 114 10.55 1.41 1.42
C LYS A 114 12.04 1.12 1.30
N ALA A 115 12.49 0.86 0.08
CA ALA A 115 13.88 0.51 -0.23
C ALA A 115 14.38 1.31 -1.43
N ALA A 116 15.64 1.74 -1.38
CA ALA A 116 16.29 2.40 -2.50
C ALA A 116 16.50 1.43 -3.70
N SER A 117 16.54 0.12 -3.45
CA SER A 117 16.69 -0.88 -4.50
C SER A 117 15.79 -2.09 -4.27
N ARG A 118 15.34 -2.69 -5.37
CA ARG A 118 14.54 -3.92 -5.35
C ARG A 118 15.32 -5.12 -4.77
N LYS A 119 16.64 -5.15 -4.99
CA LYS A 119 17.50 -6.21 -4.44
C LYS A 119 17.46 -6.19 -2.90
N ALA A 120 17.70 -5.01 -2.29
CA ALA A 120 17.67 -4.86 -0.83
C ALA A 120 16.28 -5.19 -0.25
N LEU A 121 15.20 -4.77 -0.93
CA LEU A 121 13.85 -5.14 -0.53
C LEU A 121 13.65 -6.66 -0.53
N ASN A 122 14.00 -7.34 -1.62
CA ASN A 122 13.83 -8.78 -1.76
C ASN A 122 14.63 -9.58 -0.73
N GLU A 123 15.84 -9.12 -0.39
CA GLU A 123 16.66 -9.73 0.67
C GLU A 123 15.98 -9.65 2.03
N LEU A 124 15.40 -8.48 2.37
CA LEU A 124 14.64 -8.32 3.60
C LEU A 124 13.37 -9.19 3.59
N LEU A 125 12.61 -9.17 2.50
CA LEU A 125 11.37 -9.96 2.39
C LEU A 125 11.65 -11.47 2.52
N ARG A 126 12.81 -11.94 2.05
CA ARG A 126 13.24 -13.33 2.26
C ARG A 126 13.49 -13.62 3.73
N LYS A 127 14.17 -12.71 4.45
CA LYS A 127 14.39 -12.84 5.92
C LYS A 127 13.05 -12.88 6.66
N ILE A 128 12.10 -12.02 6.30
CA ILE A 128 10.76 -12.01 6.92
C ILE A 128 10.02 -13.35 6.70
N ARG A 129 10.09 -13.91 5.49
CA ARG A 129 9.46 -15.22 5.19
C ARG A 129 10.11 -16.35 6.00
N ASN A 130 11.44 -16.40 6.05
CA ASN A 130 12.16 -17.40 6.81
C ASN A 130 11.81 -17.30 8.30
N PHE A 131 11.78 -16.08 8.86
CA PHE A 131 11.37 -15.83 10.23
C PHE A 131 9.96 -16.39 10.52
N ALA A 132 8.99 -16.15 9.64
CA ALA A 132 7.64 -16.66 9.81
C ALA A 132 7.61 -18.21 9.80
N VAL A 133 8.41 -18.85 8.95
CA VAL A 133 8.55 -20.31 8.89
C VAL A 133 9.17 -20.86 10.18
N GLU A 134 10.28 -20.27 10.64
CA GLU A 134 10.98 -20.66 11.85
C GLU A 134 10.10 -20.56 13.10
N HIS A 135 9.26 -19.51 13.15
CA HIS A 135 8.31 -19.29 14.25
C HIS A 135 6.99 -20.04 14.06
N LYS A 136 6.89 -20.90 13.02
CA LYS A 136 5.72 -21.75 12.74
C LYS A 136 4.42 -20.94 12.60
N TRP A 137 4.50 -19.78 11.97
CA TRP A 137 3.29 -19.01 11.67
C TRP A 137 2.39 -19.75 10.68
N GLY A 138 1.09 -19.64 10.86
CA GLY A 138 0.14 -20.25 9.93
C GLY A 138 0.34 -19.74 8.49
N ALA A 139 0.06 -20.58 7.50
CA ALA A 139 0.32 -20.28 6.09
C ALA A 139 -0.30 -18.97 5.59
N THR A 140 -1.39 -18.52 6.22
CA THR A 140 -2.09 -17.28 5.87
C THR A 140 -1.77 -16.11 6.79
N ALA A 141 -0.96 -16.32 7.84
CA ALA A 141 -0.68 -15.29 8.85
C ALA A 141 0.18 -14.13 8.34
N LEU A 142 1.01 -14.38 7.32
CA LEU A 142 1.87 -13.40 6.68
C LEU A 142 1.45 -13.18 5.23
N VAL A 143 1.15 -11.94 4.87
CA VAL A 143 0.88 -11.53 3.49
C VAL A 143 1.88 -10.45 3.10
N ILE A 144 2.52 -10.60 1.95
CA ILE A 144 3.49 -9.64 1.42
C ILE A 144 2.99 -9.17 0.06
N ASP A 145 2.74 -7.87 -0.06
CA ASP A 145 2.38 -7.20 -1.30
C ASP A 145 3.50 -6.26 -1.72
N VAL A 146 4.07 -6.51 -2.90
CA VAL A 146 5.21 -5.75 -3.44
C VAL A 146 4.70 -4.73 -4.44
N ASP A 147 5.14 -3.47 -4.28
CA ASP A 147 4.66 -2.30 -5.03
C ASP A 147 3.12 -2.21 -5.03
N PRO A 148 2.51 -2.20 -3.83
CA PRO A 148 1.06 -2.22 -3.72
C PRO A 148 0.44 -1.03 -4.44
N LEU A 149 -0.65 -1.28 -5.19
CA LEU A 149 -1.43 -0.22 -5.85
C LEU A 149 -2.21 0.61 -4.83
N THR A 150 -2.54 0.01 -3.70
CA THR A 150 -3.24 0.65 -2.59
C THR A 150 -2.70 0.12 -1.26
N LEU A 151 -2.71 0.95 -0.24
CA LEU A 151 -2.27 0.59 1.11
C LEU A 151 -3.44 0.19 2.04
N MET A 152 -4.60 -0.10 1.45
CA MET A 152 -5.82 -0.53 2.19
C MET A 152 -5.85 -2.04 2.41
#